data_68a9061ea57cc0546656fb27189e3f0b
#
_entry.id   68a9061ea57cc0546656fb27189e3f0b
#
_cell.length_a   1.000
_cell.length_b   1.000
_cell.length_c   1.000
_cell.angle_alpha   90.00
_cell.angle_beta   90.00
_cell.angle_gamma   90.00
#
_symmetry.space_group_name_H-M   'P 1'
#
loop_
_entity.id
_entity.type
_entity.pdbx_description
1 polymer ?
#
loop_
_entity_poly.entity_id
_entity_poly.type
_entity_poly.pdbx_seq_one_letter_code
_entity_poly.pdbx_strand_id
1 'polypeptide(L)'
;MKFFLSFIYIVALFTSYSLFSQEAKAVFSHPEFVEGFNIIKKRGYKILEIQQINTAETKTPFEIYALVHKDSITLIDSLRKKYKNIIRIPVEKMIVTSTTHLPGIEMLQASETVVGFPGTDYISSASFRSLVKKGSLKEMGHQEQLNIELVLAAAPELIIGYAVGEKPKLYETIAHSGIPVILNHDWLAQHPLGKASWIYLYGALLNKLDRADQLFSDIHDQYLEAKKLATHAVETPTVFSGAMYKDVWYAPGGKSWAAQFIQDANGSYIFNNNHTGSDAFGIEYVLSKATHSDFWIGPAQFTSYHKMLKKSAHYSQFEAFKNKNIYSFSSNKGATGGVLYYELAPQRPDLVLKDLIAILHPELLPNHSFTFFRRLDD
;
A
#
# COMPACT_ATOMS: atom_id res chain seq x y z
N MET A 1 -60.51 29.94 12.45
CA MET A 1 -59.45 29.95 13.46
C MET A 1 -58.86 28.58 13.79
N LYS A 2 -59.47 27.46 13.47
CA LYS A 2 -58.92 26.08 13.71
C LYS A 2 -57.99 25.57 12.62
N PHE A 3 -58.02 26.10 11.40
CA PHE A 3 -57.13 25.70 10.31
C PHE A 3 -55.73 26.32 10.33
N PHE A 4 -55.54 27.43 11.02
CA PHE A 4 -54.28 28.12 11.11
C PHE A 4 -53.31 27.49 12.15
N LEU A 5 -53.83 26.84 13.18
CA LEU A 5 -53.06 26.16 14.20
C LEU A 5 -52.49 24.79 13.72
N SER A 6 -53.17 24.11 12.82
CA SER A 6 -52.68 22.84 12.25
C SER A 6 -51.49 23.03 11.30
N PHE A 7 -51.39 24.17 10.61
CA PHE A 7 -50.32 24.45 9.68
C PHE A 7 -48.98 24.80 10.44
N ILE A 8 -49.07 25.41 11.59
CA ILE A 8 -47.91 25.76 12.42
C ILE A 8 -47.34 24.48 13.03
N TYR A 9 -48.13 23.48 13.41
CA TYR A 9 -47.63 22.21 13.96
C TYR A 9 -46.93 21.35 12.92
N ILE A 10 -47.36 21.36 11.65
CA ILE A 10 -46.73 20.63 10.57
C ILE A 10 -45.40 21.26 10.17
N VAL A 11 -45.29 22.58 10.15
CA VAL A 11 -44.02 23.28 9.87
C VAL A 11 -43.02 23.09 11.01
N ALA A 12 -43.45 23.05 12.28
CA ALA A 12 -42.59 22.78 13.42
C ALA A 12 -42.05 21.33 13.45
N LEU A 13 -42.81 20.35 12.90
CA LEU A 13 -42.36 18.95 12.77
C LEU A 13 -41.34 18.76 11.63
N PHE A 14 -41.44 19.56 10.56
CA PHE A 14 -40.48 19.52 9.46
C PHE A 14 -39.15 20.21 9.79
N THR A 15 -39.16 21.23 10.64
CA THR A 15 -37.93 21.92 11.08
C THR A 15 -37.14 21.14 12.13
N SER A 16 -37.78 20.20 12.86
CA SER A 16 -37.10 19.36 13.84
C SER A 16 -36.38 18.14 13.19
N TYR A 17 -36.73 17.76 11.97
CA TYR A 17 -36.01 16.69 11.25
C TYR A 17 -34.75 17.18 10.52
N SER A 18 -34.60 18.49 10.29
CA SER A 18 -33.44 19.07 9.61
C SER A 18 -32.22 19.29 10.52
N LEU A 19 -32.34 19.09 11.83
CA LEU A 19 -31.25 19.32 12.80
C LEU A 19 -30.47 18.05 13.16
N PHE A 20 -30.77 16.88 12.58
CA PHE A 20 -30.04 15.64 12.86
C PHE A 20 -29.19 15.11 11.69
N SER A 21 -29.16 15.81 10.57
CA SER A 21 -28.18 15.58 9.52
C SER A 21 -26.95 16.49 9.76
N GLN A 22 -26.27 16.27 10.85
CA GLN A 22 -24.87 16.68 10.92
C GLN A 22 -24.15 15.77 9.92
N GLU A 23 -23.92 16.29 8.70
CA GLU A 23 -23.05 15.65 7.70
C GLU A 23 -21.79 15.17 8.42
N ALA A 24 -21.58 13.86 8.44
CA ALA A 24 -20.34 13.30 8.92
C ALA A 24 -19.25 13.88 8.01
N LYS A 25 -18.53 14.90 8.52
CA LYS A 25 -17.46 15.56 7.80
C LYS A 25 -16.55 14.46 7.24
N ALA A 26 -16.35 14.45 5.93
CA ALA A 26 -15.49 13.45 5.32
C ALA A 26 -14.18 13.36 6.11
N VAL A 27 -13.78 12.14 6.45
CA VAL A 27 -12.55 11.89 7.23
C VAL A 27 -11.33 12.09 6.35
N PHE A 28 -11.51 11.95 5.03
CA PHE A 28 -10.48 11.94 4.02
C PHE A 28 -10.70 13.06 3.01
N SER A 29 -9.63 13.77 2.63
CA SER A 29 -9.69 14.78 1.55
C SER A 29 -9.89 14.13 0.17
N HIS A 30 -9.41 12.87 -0.02
CA HIS A 30 -9.49 12.12 -1.26
C HIS A 30 -10.12 10.74 -1.03
N PRO A 31 -11.41 10.65 -0.68
CA PRO A 31 -12.08 9.39 -0.34
C PRO A 31 -12.15 8.40 -1.53
N GLU A 32 -12.06 8.89 -2.77
CA GLU A 32 -12.11 8.08 -3.99
C GLU A 32 -10.93 7.11 -4.12
N PHE A 33 -9.83 7.35 -3.40
CA PHE A 33 -8.67 6.46 -3.37
C PHE A 33 -8.61 5.56 -2.14
N VAL A 34 -9.56 5.68 -1.21
CA VAL A 34 -9.57 4.85 0.00
C VAL A 34 -10.23 3.51 -0.32
N GLU A 35 -9.42 2.46 -0.39
CA GLU A 35 -9.86 1.10 -0.74
C GLU A 35 -9.56 0.11 0.39
N GLY A 36 -10.51 -0.79 0.68
CA GLY A 36 -10.33 -1.89 1.62
C GLY A 36 -10.55 -1.55 3.10
N PHE A 37 -10.74 -0.29 3.45
CA PHE A 37 -11.06 0.12 4.82
C PHE A 37 -11.92 1.38 4.86
N ASN A 38 -12.48 1.68 6.04
CA ASN A 38 -13.22 2.93 6.29
C ASN A 38 -12.95 3.42 7.71
N ILE A 39 -13.00 4.75 7.90
CA ILE A 39 -12.88 5.39 9.21
C ILE A 39 -14.06 6.32 9.43
N ILE A 40 -14.82 6.08 10.49
CA ILE A 40 -16.04 6.83 10.81
C ILE A 40 -15.82 7.57 12.13
N LYS A 41 -15.90 8.90 12.12
CA LYS A 41 -15.87 9.71 13.34
C LYS A 41 -17.19 9.56 14.11
N LYS A 42 -17.12 9.26 15.39
CA LYS A 42 -18.24 9.23 16.34
C LYS A 42 -17.95 10.17 17.51
N ARG A 43 -18.97 10.46 18.32
CA ARG A 43 -18.78 11.32 19.50
C ARG A 43 -17.89 10.62 20.53
N GLY A 44 -16.64 11.08 20.64
CA GLY A 44 -15.65 10.59 21.60
C GLY A 44 -14.84 9.36 21.18
N TYR A 45 -15.07 8.79 19.98
CA TYR A 45 -14.30 7.65 19.46
C TYR A 45 -14.36 7.61 17.92
N LYS A 46 -13.62 6.71 17.31
CA LYS A 46 -13.68 6.44 15.87
C LYS A 46 -14.01 4.96 15.64
N ILE A 47 -14.63 4.64 14.55
CA ILE A 47 -14.78 3.27 14.07
C ILE A 47 -13.83 3.08 12.90
N LEU A 48 -13.02 2.04 12.95
CA LEU A 48 -12.24 1.52 11.86
C LEU A 48 -12.92 0.25 11.36
N GLU A 49 -13.25 0.21 10.08
CA GLU A 49 -13.80 -0.95 9.38
C GLU A 49 -12.76 -1.44 8.39
N ILE A 50 -12.33 -2.69 8.50
CA ILE A 50 -11.41 -3.33 7.54
C ILE A 50 -12.20 -4.37 6.77
N GLN A 51 -12.18 -4.27 5.44
CA GLN A 51 -12.84 -5.24 4.56
C GLN A 51 -12.12 -6.60 4.68
N GLN A 52 -12.87 -7.64 5.00
CA GLN A 52 -12.33 -9.00 5.04
C GLN A 52 -12.31 -9.62 3.64
N ILE A 53 -11.23 -10.32 3.33
CA ILE A 53 -11.13 -11.09 2.10
C ILE A 53 -11.84 -12.42 2.32
N ASN A 54 -13.01 -12.59 1.72
CA ASN A 54 -13.69 -13.87 1.69
C ASN A 54 -13.54 -14.49 0.29
N THR A 55 -13.08 -15.71 0.22
CA THR A 55 -12.98 -16.49 -1.03
C THR A 55 -14.33 -16.99 -1.53
N ALA A 56 -15.41 -16.85 -0.78
CA ALA A 56 -16.77 -17.19 -1.18
C ALA A 56 -17.55 -15.93 -1.64
N GLU A 57 -18.29 -16.04 -2.71
CA GLU A 57 -19.00 -14.99 -3.50
C GLU A 57 -20.01 -14.09 -2.75
N THR A 58 -20.00 -14.04 -1.43
CA THR A 58 -20.91 -13.20 -0.65
C THR A 58 -20.19 -11.95 -0.14
N LYS A 59 -20.95 -10.85 -0.05
CA LYS A 59 -20.52 -9.54 0.51
C LYS A 59 -19.53 -9.75 1.66
N THR A 60 -18.28 -9.39 1.43
CA THR A 60 -17.22 -9.50 2.44
C THR A 60 -17.60 -8.70 3.67
N PRO A 61 -17.76 -9.32 4.85
CA PRO A 61 -18.05 -8.59 6.06
C PRO A 61 -16.84 -7.74 6.46
N PHE A 62 -17.10 -6.61 7.11
CA PHE A 62 -16.03 -5.81 7.71
C PHE A 62 -15.66 -6.36 9.08
N GLU A 63 -14.37 -6.39 9.39
CA GLU A 63 -13.89 -6.48 10.75
C GLU A 63 -13.88 -5.07 11.36
N ILE A 64 -14.55 -4.91 12.52
CA ILE A 64 -14.84 -3.60 13.12
C ILE A 64 -14.02 -3.41 14.39
N TYR A 65 -13.35 -2.25 14.48
CA TYR A 65 -12.57 -1.83 15.64
C TYR A 65 -13.06 -0.47 16.13
N ALA A 66 -13.34 -0.36 17.43
CA ALA A 66 -13.58 0.93 18.09
C ALA A 66 -12.24 1.53 18.55
N LEU A 67 -11.87 2.67 18.01
CA LEU A 67 -10.65 3.40 18.38
C LEU A 67 -11.00 4.46 19.43
N VAL A 68 -10.52 4.29 20.66
CA VAL A 68 -10.86 5.13 21.81
C VAL A 68 -9.61 5.81 22.35
N HIS A 69 -9.67 7.11 22.56
CA HIS A 69 -8.51 7.82 23.14
C HIS A 69 -8.20 7.29 24.54
N LYS A 70 -6.92 7.17 24.88
CA LYS A 70 -6.45 6.60 26.17
C LYS A 70 -7.06 7.35 27.38
N ASP A 71 -7.31 8.65 27.26
CA ASP A 71 -7.92 9.48 28.31
C ASP A 71 -9.45 9.30 28.46
N SER A 72 -10.09 8.59 27.51
CA SER A 72 -11.55 8.40 27.49
C SER A 72 -11.98 7.06 28.11
N ILE A 73 -11.41 6.70 29.26
CA ILE A 73 -11.60 5.40 29.93
C ILE A 73 -13.08 5.08 30.18
N THR A 74 -13.89 6.09 30.55
CA THR A 74 -15.33 5.93 30.84
C THR A 74 -16.16 5.44 29.65
N LEU A 75 -15.70 5.65 28.42
CA LEU A 75 -16.37 5.15 27.22
C LEU A 75 -16.14 3.67 26.98
N ILE A 76 -15.02 3.09 27.46
CA ILE A 76 -14.60 1.72 27.14
C ILE A 76 -15.65 0.72 27.59
N ASP A 77 -16.19 0.83 28.81
CA ASP A 77 -17.15 -0.14 29.34
C ASP A 77 -18.48 -0.14 28.57
N SER A 78 -18.91 1.02 28.11
CA SER A 78 -20.10 1.14 27.27
C SER A 78 -19.85 0.56 25.87
N LEU A 79 -18.66 0.76 25.30
CA LEU A 79 -18.28 0.30 23.98
C LEU A 79 -18.01 -1.22 23.95
N ARG A 80 -17.52 -1.83 25.03
CA ARG A 80 -17.36 -3.28 25.17
C ARG A 80 -18.67 -4.05 24.98
N LYS A 81 -19.82 -3.44 25.32
CA LYS A 81 -21.15 -4.03 25.07
C LYS A 81 -21.53 -4.04 23.61
N LYS A 82 -20.90 -3.16 22.78
CA LYS A 82 -21.25 -2.96 21.39
C LYS A 82 -20.20 -3.48 20.39
N TYR A 83 -18.93 -3.40 20.75
CA TYR A 83 -17.81 -3.74 19.87
C TYR A 83 -16.93 -4.81 20.51
N LYS A 84 -16.64 -5.85 19.74
CA LYS A 84 -15.75 -6.95 20.17
C LYS A 84 -14.30 -6.46 20.28
N ASN A 85 -13.86 -5.64 19.32
CA ASN A 85 -12.48 -5.16 19.24
C ASN A 85 -12.43 -3.68 19.62
N ILE A 86 -11.69 -3.35 20.68
CA ILE A 86 -11.44 -1.99 21.14
C ILE A 86 -9.94 -1.76 21.16
N ILE A 87 -9.48 -0.71 20.51
CA ILE A 87 -8.08 -0.30 20.47
C ILE A 87 -7.98 1.08 21.14
N ARG A 88 -7.09 1.19 22.11
CA ARG A 88 -6.79 2.48 22.74
C ARG A 88 -5.76 3.23 21.91
N ILE A 89 -6.04 4.48 21.57
CA ILE A 89 -5.20 5.35 20.75
C ILE A 89 -4.73 6.58 21.56
N PRO A 90 -3.52 7.13 21.26
CA PRO A 90 -2.55 6.61 20.30
C PRO A 90 -1.95 5.27 20.71
N VAL A 91 -1.68 4.40 19.73
CA VAL A 91 -0.93 3.15 19.94
C VAL A 91 0.55 3.51 20.15
N GLU A 92 1.16 3.00 21.21
CA GLU A 92 2.56 3.28 21.56
C GLU A 92 3.50 2.10 21.31
N LYS A 93 2.94 0.87 21.26
CA LYS A 93 3.71 -0.34 20.98
C LYS A 93 2.98 -1.20 19.97
N MET A 94 3.53 -1.33 18.76
CA MET A 94 2.96 -2.21 17.75
C MET A 94 4.02 -3.14 17.15
N ILE A 95 3.57 -4.27 16.64
CA ILE A 95 4.34 -5.14 15.76
C ILE A 95 3.74 -5.01 14.37
N VAL A 96 4.56 -4.87 13.34
CA VAL A 96 4.15 -4.88 11.94
C VAL A 96 4.87 -6.01 11.21
N THR A 97 4.22 -6.63 10.21
CA THR A 97 4.73 -7.86 9.59
C THR A 97 5.06 -7.73 8.11
N SER A 98 4.91 -6.53 7.55
CA SER A 98 5.34 -6.23 6.18
C SER A 98 6.18 -4.95 6.15
N THR A 99 7.22 -4.94 5.31
CA THR A 99 8.02 -3.74 5.08
C THR A 99 7.20 -2.61 4.48
N THR A 100 6.10 -2.90 3.75
CA THR A 100 5.18 -1.91 3.19
C THR A 100 4.50 -1.04 4.25
N HIS A 101 4.40 -1.53 5.50
CA HIS A 101 3.77 -0.79 6.61
C HIS A 101 4.69 0.30 7.19
N LEU A 102 6.02 0.12 7.07
CA LEU A 102 7.00 0.95 7.75
C LEU A 102 7.02 2.41 7.25
N PRO A 103 7.00 2.69 5.93
CA PRO A 103 7.11 4.07 5.44
C PRO A 103 5.96 4.97 5.89
N GLY A 104 4.73 4.47 5.92
CA GLY A 104 3.58 5.25 6.41
C GLY A 104 3.72 5.64 7.88
N ILE A 105 4.23 4.74 8.72
CA ILE A 105 4.50 5.00 10.14
C ILE A 105 5.67 5.99 10.30
N GLU A 106 6.73 5.85 9.49
CA GLU A 106 7.89 6.74 9.48
C GLU A 106 7.51 8.16 9.06
N MET A 107 6.73 8.32 7.99
CA MET A 107 6.24 9.61 7.52
C MET A 107 5.37 10.33 8.56
N LEU A 108 4.67 9.58 9.41
CA LEU A 108 3.93 10.08 10.56
C LEU A 108 4.83 10.37 11.78
N GLN A 109 6.15 10.22 11.65
CA GLN A 109 7.11 10.43 12.75
C GLN A 109 6.74 9.58 13.98
N ALA A 110 6.54 8.28 13.76
CA ALA A 110 6.14 7.35 14.81
C ALA A 110 6.92 6.03 14.77
N SER A 111 8.13 6.01 14.18
CA SER A 111 8.95 4.81 14.03
C SER A 111 9.22 4.09 15.35
N GLU A 112 9.37 4.85 16.45
CA GLU A 112 9.62 4.33 17.79
C GLU A 112 8.45 3.48 18.35
N THR A 113 7.25 3.59 17.78
CA THR A 113 6.11 2.78 18.19
C THR A 113 6.20 1.33 17.68
N VAL A 114 7.04 1.08 16.66
CA VAL A 114 7.26 -0.27 16.14
C VAL A 114 8.32 -0.96 16.99
N VAL A 115 7.88 -1.90 17.84
CA VAL A 115 8.76 -2.62 18.79
C VAL A 115 9.22 -3.98 18.28
N GLY A 116 8.62 -4.48 17.19
CA GLY A 116 8.95 -5.78 16.61
C GLY A 116 8.60 -5.91 15.13
N PHE A 117 9.41 -6.69 14.42
CA PHE A 117 9.26 -7.00 13.01
C PHE A 117 9.84 -8.39 12.70
N PRO A 118 9.15 -9.25 11.91
CA PRO A 118 9.72 -10.53 11.48
C PRO A 118 10.60 -10.34 10.24
N GLY A 119 11.87 -10.75 10.32
CA GLY A 119 12.83 -10.60 9.24
C GLY A 119 13.36 -9.17 9.10
N THR A 120 13.90 -8.62 10.19
CA THR A 120 14.43 -7.25 10.24
C THR A 120 15.47 -6.93 9.18
N ASP A 121 16.13 -7.94 8.58
CA ASP A 121 17.11 -7.73 7.50
C ASP A 121 16.48 -7.26 6.18
N TYR A 122 15.16 -7.43 6.00
CA TYR A 122 14.46 -6.90 4.84
C TYR A 122 14.16 -5.40 4.93
N ILE A 123 14.34 -4.78 6.09
CA ILE A 123 14.10 -3.36 6.31
C ILE A 123 15.17 -2.53 5.61
N SER A 124 14.74 -1.63 4.71
CA SER A 124 15.60 -0.72 3.95
C SER A 124 15.76 0.65 4.61
N SER A 125 14.72 1.12 5.34
CA SER A 125 14.72 2.43 6.00
C SER A 125 15.88 2.58 7.00
N ALA A 126 16.64 3.67 6.87
CA ALA A 126 17.76 3.97 7.76
C ALA A 126 17.30 4.23 9.20
N SER A 127 16.12 4.84 9.40
CA SER A 127 15.59 5.11 10.73
C SER A 127 15.24 3.82 11.46
N PHE A 128 14.51 2.91 10.80
CA PHE A 128 14.20 1.60 11.38
C PHE A 128 15.43 0.73 11.58
N ARG A 129 16.40 0.77 10.65
CA ARG A 129 17.71 0.09 10.84
C ARG A 129 18.45 0.60 12.08
N SER A 130 18.35 1.89 12.37
CA SER A 130 18.91 2.45 13.62
C SER A 130 18.21 1.87 14.85
N LEU A 131 16.87 1.70 14.83
CA LEU A 131 16.12 1.09 15.94
C LEU A 131 16.47 -0.39 16.14
N VAL A 132 16.66 -1.14 15.05
CA VAL A 132 17.16 -2.53 15.10
C VAL A 132 18.54 -2.56 15.77
N LYS A 133 19.48 -1.70 15.34
CA LYS A 133 20.84 -1.63 15.92
C LYS A 133 20.83 -1.26 17.40
N LYS A 134 19.90 -0.39 17.82
CA LYS A 134 19.73 -0.02 19.24
C LYS A 134 19.03 -1.10 20.07
N GLY A 135 18.46 -2.13 19.46
CA GLY A 135 17.65 -3.16 20.13
C GLY A 135 16.26 -2.69 20.54
N SER A 136 15.83 -1.49 20.12
CA SER A 136 14.46 -0.98 20.37
C SER A 136 13.44 -1.65 19.46
N LEU A 137 13.79 -1.99 18.23
CA LEU A 137 13.02 -2.82 17.32
C LEU A 137 13.62 -4.21 17.29
N LYS A 138 12.84 -5.21 17.71
CA LYS A 138 13.31 -6.58 17.88
C LYS A 138 12.89 -7.48 16.74
N GLU A 139 13.73 -8.50 16.46
CA GLU A 139 13.36 -9.60 15.57
C GLU A 139 12.25 -10.44 16.20
N MET A 140 11.16 -10.69 15.45
CA MET A 140 9.97 -11.42 15.92
C MET A 140 9.76 -12.77 15.22
N GLY A 141 10.74 -13.27 14.48
CA GLY A 141 10.66 -14.51 13.72
C GLY A 141 11.15 -14.35 12.29
N HIS A 142 10.85 -15.30 11.41
CA HIS A 142 11.30 -15.27 10.03
C HIS A 142 10.11 -15.14 9.08
N GLN A 143 10.13 -14.11 8.25
CA GLN A 143 9.14 -13.83 7.20
C GLN A 143 7.69 -13.89 7.76
N GLU A 144 6.87 -14.78 7.25
CA GLU A 144 5.44 -14.91 7.64
C GLU A 144 5.24 -15.67 8.96
N GLN A 145 6.31 -16.13 9.61
CA GLN A 145 6.24 -16.92 10.84
C GLN A 145 6.67 -16.08 12.06
N LEU A 146 5.72 -15.39 12.67
CA LEU A 146 5.93 -14.77 13.97
C LEU A 146 6.17 -15.84 15.05
N ASN A 147 7.13 -15.60 15.91
CA ASN A 147 7.31 -16.37 17.12
C ASN A 147 6.37 -15.83 18.21
N ILE A 148 5.37 -16.63 18.59
CA ILE A 148 4.33 -16.25 19.58
C ILE A 148 4.94 -15.85 20.92
N GLU A 149 5.96 -16.55 21.38
CA GLU A 149 6.60 -16.26 22.67
C GLU A 149 7.26 -14.88 22.67
N LEU A 150 7.96 -14.54 21.58
CA LEU A 150 8.57 -13.22 21.40
C LEU A 150 7.52 -12.12 21.31
N VAL A 151 6.41 -12.37 20.61
CA VAL A 151 5.27 -11.45 20.51
C VAL A 151 4.67 -11.18 21.88
N LEU A 152 4.38 -12.23 22.67
CA LEU A 152 3.82 -12.09 24.01
C LEU A 152 4.80 -11.37 24.96
N ALA A 153 6.09 -11.70 24.88
CA ALA A 153 7.14 -11.04 25.69
C ALA A 153 7.29 -9.55 25.35
N ALA A 154 7.07 -9.16 24.09
CA ALA A 154 7.10 -7.74 23.66
C ALA A 154 5.88 -6.96 24.15
N ALA A 155 4.79 -7.65 24.52
CA ALA A 155 3.53 -7.07 24.98
C ALA A 155 3.04 -5.89 24.11
N PRO A 156 2.83 -6.08 22.81
CA PRO A 156 2.35 -5.02 21.93
C PRO A 156 0.88 -4.70 22.23
N GLU A 157 0.49 -3.47 22.00
CA GLU A 157 -0.92 -3.04 22.08
C GLU A 157 -1.71 -3.46 20.81
N LEU A 158 -0.99 -3.76 19.70
CA LEU A 158 -1.57 -4.06 18.41
C LEU A 158 -0.56 -4.78 17.50
N ILE A 159 -1.06 -5.65 16.62
CA ILE A 159 -0.32 -6.17 15.48
C ILE A 159 -0.99 -5.70 14.19
N ILE A 160 -0.20 -5.16 13.25
CA ILE A 160 -0.62 -4.93 11.87
C ILE A 160 -0.02 -6.07 11.03
N GLY A 161 -0.89 -7.01 10.68
CA GLY A 161 -0.55 -8.20 9.94
C GLY A 161 -0.66 -8.00 8.42
N TYR A 162 0.05 -8.86 7.69
CA TYR A 162 -0.09 -9.04 6.25
C TYR A 162 -0.51 -10.49 5.99
N ALA A 163 -1.44 -10.70 5.06
CA ALA A 163 -1.85 -12.02 4.62
C ALA A 163 -2.35 -11.97 3.19
N VAL A 164 -2.02 -13.00 2.40
CA VAL A 164 -2.57 -13.25 1.07
C VAL A 164 -3.49 -14.46 1.17
N GLY A 165 -4.77 -14.30 0.81
CA GLY A 165 -5.79 -15.35 0.97
C GLY A 165 -6.36 -15.42 2.38
N GLU A 166 -6.47 -16.62 2.95
CA GLU A 166 -7.05 -16.84 4.28
C GLU A 166 -6.19 -16.25 5.41
N LYS A 167 -6.86 -15.77 6.46
CA LYS A 167 -6.19 -15.29 7.68
C LYS A 167 -5.38 -16.42 8.32
N PRO A 168 -4.08 -16.27 8.50
CA PRO A 168 -3.27 -17.29 9.16
C PRO A 168 -3.76 -17.60 10.58
N LYS A 169 -3.85 -18.88 10.95
CA LYS A 169 -4.26 -19.33 12.29
C LYS A 169 -3.43 -18.73 13.43
N LEU A 170 -2.18 -18.37 13.12
CA LEU A 170 -1.29 -17.67 14.05
C LEU A 170 -1.90 -16.36 14.55
N TYR A 171 -2.49 -15.55 13.65
CA TYR A 171 -3.12 -14.29 14.04
C TYR A 171 -4.38 -14.50 14.90
N GLU A 172 -5.11 -15.59 14.70
CA GLU A 172 -6.23 -15.96 15.57
C GLU A 172 -5.74 -16.32 16.97
N THR A 173 -4.67 -17.11 17.07
CA THR A 173 -4.05 -17.48 18.35
C THR A 173 -3.59 -16.24 19.12
N ILE A 174 -2.94 -15.30 18.44
CA ILE A 174 -2.50 -14.04 19.05
C ILE A 174 -3.72 -13.19 19.49
N ALA A 175 -4.75 -13.10 18.67
CA ALA A 175 -5.97 -12.37 19.03
C ALA A 175 -6.68 -12.97 20.26
N HIS A 176 -6.66 -14.29 20.40
CA HIS A 176 -7.19 -14.96 21.61
C HIS A 176 -6.38 -14.65 22.88
N SER A 177 -5.11 -14.27 22.77
CA SER A 177 -4.32 -13.78 23.91
C SER A 177 -4.65 -12.34 24.33
N GLY A 178 -5.60 -11.69 23.66
CA GLY A 178 -6.04 -10.33 23.95
C GLY A 178 -5.30 -9.23 23.20
N ILE A 179 -4.40 -9.57 22.27
CA ILE A 179 -3.70 -8.61 21.42
C ILE A 179 -4.49 -8.45 20.12
N PRO A 180 -5.04 -7.25 19.81
CA PRO A 180 -5.74 -7.00 18.55
C PRO A 180 -4.82 -7.23 17.34
N VAL A 181 -5.36 -7.81 16.27
CA VAL A 181 -4.65 -7.98 15.00
C VAL A 181 -5.48 -7.36 13.88
N ILE A 182 -4.94 -6.36 13.23
CA ILE A 182 -5.51 -5.75 12.02
C ILE A 182 -4.77 -6.29 10.81
N LEU A 183 -5.48 -6.75 9.77
CA LEU A 183 -4.88 -7.11 8.50
C LEU A 183 -4.90 -5.92 7.56
N ASN A 184 -3.71 -5.55 7.07
CA ASN A 184 -3.57 -4.56 6.01
C ASN A 184 -3.65 -5.28 4.66
N HIS A 185 -4.57 -4.82 3.82
CA HIS A 185 -4.85 -5.37 2.49
C HIS A 185 -4.47 -4.40 1.36
N ASP A 186 -3.46 -3.55 1.56
CA ASP A 186 -2.99 -2.56 0.59
C ASP A 186 -2.63 -3.18 -0.78
N TRP A 187 -2.24 -4.45 -0.79
CA TRP A 187 -1.90 -5.18 -2.00
C TRP A 187 -3.09 -5.43 -2.94
N LEU A 188 -4.34 -5.33 -2.45
CA LEU A 188 -5.57 -5.44 -3.25
C LEU A 188 -5.94 -4.13 -3.97
N ALA A 189 -5.37 -3.00 -3.57
CA ALA A 189 -5.66 -1.72 -4.20
C ALA A 189 -5.35 -1.78 -5.70
N GLN A 190 -6.29 -1.30 -6.50
CA GLN A 190 -6.18 -1.32 -7.97
C GLN A 190 -5.42 -0.11 -8.50
N HIS A 191 -5.45 1.01 -7.77
CA HIS A 191 -4.76 2.24 -8.14
C HIS A 191 -3.51 2.45 -7.26
N PRO A 192 -2.40 3.00 -7.79
CA PRO A 192 -1.22 3.32 -6.98
C PRO A 192 -1.52 4.20 -5.76
N LEU A 193 -2.37 5.23 -5.90
CA LEU A 193 -2.81 6.07 -4.79
C LEU A 193 -3.66 5.30 -3.76
N GLY A 194 -4.38 4.26 -4.18
CA GLY A 194 -5.12 3.39 -3.26
C GLY A 194 -4.21 2.69 -2.25
N LYS A 195 -3.01 2.27 -2.68
CA LYS A 195 -1.99 1.73 -1.74
C LYS A 195 -1.51 2.78 -0.75
N ALA A 196 -1.19 3.98 -1.25
CA ALA A 196 -0.70 5.07 -0.40
C ALA A 196 -1.76 5.55 0.61
N SER A 197 -3.06 5.40 0.30
CA SER A 197 -4.16 5.79 1.20
C SER A 197 -4.16 5.03 2.53
N TRP A 198 -3.49 3.88 2.62
CA TRP A 198 -3.36 3.14 3.88
C TRP A 198 -2.57 3.89 4.97
N ILE A 199 -1.96 5.04 4.64
CA ILE A 199 -1.41 5.97 5.65
C ILE A 199 -2.50 6.45 6.62
N TYR A 200 -3.76 6.53 6.19
CA TYR A 200 -4.89 6.88 7.05
C TYR A 200 -5.14 5.85 8.17
N LEU A 201 -4.92 4.55 7.89
CA LEU A 201 -4.96 3.52 8.93
C LEU A 201 -3.96 3.84 10.05
N TYR A 202 -2.71 4.10 9.69
CA TYR A 202 -1.67 4.43 10.66
C TYR A 202 -1.99 5.75 11.38
N GLY A 203 -2.48 6.75 10.62
CA GLY A 203 -2.93 8.02 11.19
C GLY A 203 -4.03 7.86 12.24
N ALA A 204 -5.00 6.97 11.99
CA ALA A 204 -6.08 6.69 12.94
C ALA A 204 -5.56 6.02 14.23
N LEU A 205 -4.70 5.00 14.09
CA LEU A 205 -4.11 4.25 15.20
C LEU A 205 -3.16 5.12 16.05
N LEU A 206 -2.41 6.01 15.41
CA LEU A 206 -1.47 6.91 16.07
C LEU A 206 -2.09 8.24 16.53
N ASN A 207 -3.41 8.41 16.34
CA ASN A 207 -4.14 9.67 16.58
C ASN A 207 -3.57 10.88 15.81
N LYS A 208 -3.09 10.65 14.58
CA LYS A 208 -2.46 11.63 13.68
C LYS A 208 -3.20 11.71 12.32
N LEU A 209 -4.53 11.57 12.31
CA LEU A 209 -5.31 11.55 11.06
C LEU A 209 -5.14 12.82 10.22
N ASP A 210 -5.14 14.00 10.82
CA ASP A 210 -5.00 15.25 10.08
C ASP A 210 -3.60 15.33 9.42
N ARG A 211 -2.57 14.79 10.08
CA ARG A 211 -1.23 14.70 9.47
C ARG A 211 -1.19 13.66 8.35
N ALA A 212 -1.87 12.54 8.50
CA ALA A 212 -1.99 11.53 7.45
C ALA A 212 -2.71 12.09 6.22
N ASP A 213 -3.77 12.86 6.42
CA ASP A 213 -4.52 13.51 5.34
C ASP A 213 -3.67 14.52 4.57
N GLN A 214 -2.90 15.36 5.28
CA GLN A 214 -1.97 16.28 4.65
C GLN A 214 -0.89 15.55 3.83
N LEU A 215 -0.26 14.52 4.39
CA LEU A 215 0.77 13.74 3.70
C LEU A 215 0.22 13.02 2.47
N PHE A 216 -0.98 12.47 2.57
CA PHE A 216 -1.61 11.83 1.43
C PHE A 216 -1.98 12.84 0.33
N SER A 217 -2.52 14.01 0.70
CA SER A 217 -2.81 15.09 -0.25
C SER A 217 -1.54 15.55 -0.98
N ASP A 218 -0.43 15.72 -0.27
CA ASP A 218 0.85 16.08 -0.88
C ASP A 218 1.32 15.01 -1.90
N ILE A 219 1.16 13.72 -1.57
CA ILE A 219 1.51 12.61 -2.47
C ILE A 219 0.58 12.58 -3.68
N HIS A 220 -0.72 12.73 -3.45
CA HIS A 220 -1.75 12.79 -4.48
C HIS A 220 -1.45 13.89 -5.50
N ASP A 221 -1.22 15.11 -5.03
CA ASP A 221 -0.97 16.26 -5.88
C ASP A 221 0.31 16.07 -6.70
N GLN A 222 1.40 15.60 -6.08
CA GLN A 222 2.65 15.28 -6.79
C GLN A 222 2.47 14.17 -7.83
N TYR A 223 1.64 13.16 -7.55
CA TYR A 223 1.31 12.11 -8.50
C TYR A 223 0.55 12.66 -9.70
N LEU A 224 -0.48 13.50 -9.49
CA LEU A 224 -1.27 14.09 -10.57
C LEU A 224 -0.46 15.10 -11.38
N GLU A 225 0.41 15.88 -10.75
CA GLU A 225 1.33 16.77 -11.45
C GLU A 225 2.29 15.99 -12.37
N ALA A 226 2.87 14.89 -11.87
CA ALA A 226 3.71 14.02 -12.66
C ALA A 226 2.94 13.38 -13.83
N LYS A 227 1.72 12.86 -13.58
CA LYS A 227 0.86 12.32 -14.63
C LYS A 227 0.51 13.38 -15.70
N LYS A 228 0.20 14.60 -15.28
CA LYS A 228 -0.04 15.72 -16.21
C LYS A 228 1.21 16.05 -17.01
N LEU A 229 2.39 16.05 -16.39
CA LEU A 229 3.65 16.27 -17.09
C LEU A 229 3.86 15.24 -18.20
N ALA A 230 3.58 13.97 -17.94
CA ALA A 230 3.73 12.90 -18.92
C ALA A 230 2.85 13.10 -20.18
N THR A 231 1.73 13.81 -20.08
CA THR A 231 0.88 14.11 -21.26
C THR A 231 1.55 15.06 -22.27
N HIS A 232 2.64 15.71 -21.93
CA HIS A 232 3.42 16.55 -22.85
C HIS A 232 4.42 15.77 -23.68
N ALA A 233 4.61 14.48 -23.43
CA ALA A 233 5.46 13.63 -24.24
C ALA A 233 4.90 13.49 -25.66
N VAL A 234 5.80 13.58 -26.66
CA VAL A 234 5.44 13.49 -28.08
C VAL A 234 5.17 12.04 -28.48
N GLU A 235 5.93 11.11 -27.93
CA GLU A 235 5.86 9.69 -28.25
C GLU A 235 5.24 8.90 -27.12
N THR A 236 4.72 7.71 -27.42
CA THR A 236 4.20 6.75 -26.44
C THR A 236 4.95 5.43 -26.62
N PRO A 237 6.11 5.26 -25.96
CA PRO A 237 6.94 4.08 -26.14
C PRO A 237 6.25 2.81 -25.64
N THR A 238 6.54 1.71 -26.32
CA THR A 238 6.02 0.39 -25.96
C THR A 238 6.82 -0.21 -24.80
N VAL A 239 6.10 -0.74 -23.79
CA VAL A 239 6.70 -1.24 -22.55
C VAL A 239 6.19 -2.63 -22.23
N PHE A 240 7.10 -3.52 -21.86
CA PHE A 240 6.75 -4.78 -21.23
C PHE A 240 7.47 -4.98 -19.90
N SER A 241 6.97 -5.94 -19.09
CA SER A 241 7.48 -6.22 -17.75
C SER A 241 7.51 -7.71 -17.48
N GLY A 242 8.13 -8.06 -16.35
CA GLY A 242 8.20 -9.44 -15.88
C GLY A 242 9.44 -10.16 -16.38
N ALA A 243 9.51 -11.47 -16.08
CA ALA A 243 10.59 -12.36 -16.51
C ALA A 243 10.16 -13.82 -16.31
N MET A 244 10.97 -14.74 -16.83
CA MET A 244 10.77 -16.18 -16.67
C MET A 244 11.13 -16.64 -15.26
N TYR A 245 10.19 -17.34 -14.64
CA TYR A 245 10.46 -18.20 -13.48
C TYR A 245 10.24 -19.65 -13.92
N LYS A 246 11.31 -20.47 -13.89
CA LYS A 246 11.36 -21.76 -14.59
C LYS A 246 11.04 -21.53 -16.08
N ASP A 247 9.99 -22.14 -16.62
CA ASP A 247 9.61 -22.08 -18.04
C ASP A 247 8.39 -21.19 -18.29
N VAL A 248 7.94 -20.44 -17.27
CA VAL A 248 6.76 -19.56 -17.35
C VAL A 248 7.20 -18.12 -17.16
N TRP A 249 6.72 -17.24 -18.05
CA TRP A 249 6.86 -15.80 -17.92
C TRP A 249 5.74 -15.24 -17.06
N TYR A 250 6.10 -14.56 -15.99
CA TYR A 250 5.15 -13.84 -15.12
C TYR A 250 5.24 -12.35 -15.39
N ALA A 251 4.10 -11.75 -15.76
CA ALA A 251 3.97 -10.32 -16.02
C ALA A 251 2.78 -9.73 -15.26
N PRO A 252 2.83 -8.45 -14.86
CA PRO A 252 1.66 -7.75 -14.34
C PRO A 252 0.50 -7.77 -15.34
N GLY A 253 -0.71 -8.03 -14.88
CA GLY A 253 -1.91 -7.93 -15.71
C GLY A 253 -2.21 -6.48 -16.14
N GLY A 254 -2.95 -6.30 -17.21
CA GLY A 254 -3.20 -4.99 -17.83
C GLY A 254 -4.01 -4.00 -16.99
N LYS A 255 -4.66 -4.46 -15.93
CA LYS A 255 -5.37 -3.64 -14.93
C LYS A 255 -4.68 -3.61 -13.57
N SER A 256 -3.44 -4.10 -13.49
CA SER A 256 -2.65 -4.01 -12.27
C SER A 256 -2.14 -2.58 -12.02
N TRP A 257 -1.83 -2.26 -10.77
CA TRP A 257 -1.21 -0.98 -10.41
C TRP A 257 0.15 -0.76 -11.13
N ALA A 258 0.88 -1.83 -11.47
CA ALA A 258 2.12 -1.74 -12.24
C ALA A 258 1.86 -1.32 -13.69
N ALA A 259 0.83 -1.87 -14.33
CA ALA A 259 0.39 -1.41 -15.67
C ALA A 259 -0.14 0.03 -15.62
N GLN A 260 -0.85 0.41 -14.57
CA GLN A 260 -1.34 1.77 -14.37
C GLN A 260 -0.19 2.79 -14.30
N PHE A 261 0.89 2.49 -13.59
CA PHE A 261 2.08 3.36 -13.58
C PHE A 261 2.66 3.60 -14.98
N ILE A 262 2.76 2.54 -15.79
CA ILE A 262 3.28 2.65 -17.16
C ILE A 262 2.36 3.54 -18.00
N GLN A 263 1.04 3.34 -17.90
CA GLN A 263 0.05 4.16 -18.61
C GLN A 263 0.08 5.63 -18.16
N ASP A 264 0.16 5.87 -16.85
CA ASP A 264 0.21 7.22 -16.29
C ASP A 264 1.53 7.94 -16.62
N ALA A 265 2.60 7.18 -16.90
CA ALA A 265 3.86 7.70 -17.45
C ALA A 265 3.83 7.88 -18.99
N ASN A 266 2.67 7.82 -19.65
CA ASN A 266 2.51 7.86 -21.11
C ASN A 266 3.26 6.75 -21.85
N GLY A 267 3.38 5.55 -21.25
CA GLY A 267 3.89 4.35 -21.92
C GLY A 267 2.76 3.43 -22.36
N SER A 268 2.96 2.68 -23.44
CA SER A 268 2.05 1.68 -23.97
C SER A 268 2.41 0.29 -23.42
N TYR A 269 1.68 -0.18 -22.40
CA TYR A 269 1.90 -1.52 -21.83
C TYR A 269 1.32 -2.59 -22.76
N ILE A 270 2.16 -3.51 -23.22
CA ILE A 270 1.78 -4.46 -24.29
C ILE A 270 0.83 -5.57 -23.83
N PHE A 271 0.85 -5.96 -22.54
CA PHE A 271 -0.07 -6.98 -22.00
C PHE A 271 -1.37 -6.32 -21.51
N ASN A 272 -2.05 -5.60 -22.40
CA ASN A 272 -3.26 -4.85 -22.10
C ASN A 272 -4.50 -5.76 -22.08
N ASN A 273 -4.77 -6.39 -20.93
CA ASN A 273 -5.96 -7.20 -20.65
C ASN A 273 -6.71 -6.67 -19.42
N ASN A 274 -7.82 -7.30 -19.05
CA ASN A 274 -8.66 -6.88 -17.91
C ASN A 274 -8.29 -7.55 -16.57
N HIS A 275 -7.09 -8.14 -16.45
CA HIS A 275 -6.64 -8.82 -15.25
C HIS A 275 -5.86 -7.86 -14.34
N THR A 276 -6.14 -7.90 -13.02
CA THR A 276 -5.50 -7.04 -12.01
C THR A 276 -4.30 -7.70 -11.33
N GLY A 277 -4.19 -9.02 -11.40
CA GLY A 277 -3.11 -9.80 -10.78
C GLY A 277 -1.88 -9.93 -11.66
N SER A 278 -1.24 -11.12 -11.60
CA SER A 278 -0.12 -11.51 -12.45
C SER A 278 -0.57 -12.53 -13.48
N ASP A 279 -0.20 -12.32 -14.72
CA ASP A 279 -0.44 -13.24 -15.82
C ASP A 279 0.73 -14.19 -16.00
N ALA A 280 0.43 -15.40 -16.51
CA ALA A 280 1.40 -16.44 -16.81
C ALA A 280 1.38 -16.76 -18.32
N PHE A 281 2.51 -16.60 -18.99
CA PHE A 281 2.65 -16.77 -20.45
C PHE A 281 3.77 -17.75 -20.80
N GLY A 282 3.66 -18.44 -21.94
CA GLY A 282 4.78 -19.11 -22.59
C GLY A 282 5.74 -18.10 -23.23
N ILE A 283 7.03 -18.46 -23.32
CA ILE A 283 8.05 -17.57 -23.90
C ILE A 283 7.77 -17.21 -25.36
N GLU A 284 7.21 -18.12 -26.13
CA GLU A 284 6.85 -17.89 -27.55
C GLU A 284 5.80 -16.80 -27.69
N TYR A 285 4.81 -16.81 -26.81
CA TYR A 285 3.79 -15.75 -26.77
C TYR A 285 4.44 -14.40 -26.45
N VAL A 286 5.31 -14.33 -25.45
CA VAL A 286 6.00 -13.09 -25.07
C VAL A 286 6.89 -12.60 -26.21
N LEU A 287 7.66 -13.48 -26.87
CA LEU A 287 8.46 -13.14 -28.04
C LEU A 287 7.58 -12.59 -29.16
N SER A 288 6.43 -13.22 -29.45
CA SER A 288 5.54 -12.75 -30.51
C SER A 288 4.97 -11.34 -30.26
N LYS A 289 4.90 -10.89 -28.98
CA LYS A 289 4.32 -9.60 -28.59
C LYS A 289 5.36 -8.51 -28.27
N ALA A 290 6.48 -8.89 -27.63
CA ALA A 290 7.42 -7.98 -26.99
C ALA A 290 8.76 -7.83 -27.73
N THR A 291 9.04 -8.61 -28.76
CA THR A 291 10.36 -8.59 -29.46
C THR A 291 10.77 -7.16 -29.85
N HIS A 292 9.83 -6.36 -30.36
CA HIS A 292 10.07 -4.99 -30.84
C HIS A 292 9.69 -3.90 -29.83
N SER A 293 9.46 -4.26 -28.54
CA SER A 293 9.14 -3.24 -27.52
C SER A 293 10.36 -2.40 -27.19
N ASP A 294 10.12 -1.10 -26.95
CA ASP A 294 11.16 -0.09 -26.72
C ASP A 294 11.84 -0.26 -25.36
N PHE A 295 11.05 -0.58 -24.32
CA PHE A 295 11.52 -0.69 -22.94
C PHE A 295 11.06 -1.97 -22.26
N TRP A 296 11.95 -2.49 -21.40
CA TRP A 296 11.66 -3.57 -20.45
C TRP A 296 11.80 -3.05 -19.03
N ILE A 297 10.67 -2.89 -18.33
CA ILE A 297 10.61 -2.36 -16.97
C ILE A 297 10.34 -3.46 -15.97
N GLY A 298 11.19 -3.58 -14.95
CA GLY A 298 11.03 -4.55 -13.87
C GLY A 298 11.26 -6.00 -14.32
N PRO A 299 12.46 -6.37 -14.78
CA PRO A 299 12.81 -7.74 -15.17
C PRO A 299 13.03 -8.60 -13.92
N ALA A 300 12.02 -8.78 -13.08
CA ALA A 300 12.08 -9.51 -11.80
C ALA A 300 13.31 -9.11 -10.95
N GLN A 301 14.13 -10.09 -10.53
CA GLN A 301 15.29 -9.87 -9.67
C GLN A 301 16.61 -9.66 -10.44
N PHE A 302 16.54 -9.54 -11.76
CA PHE A 302 17.75 -9.33 -12.56
C PHE A 302 18.33 -7.94 -12.36
N THR A 303 19.65 -7.87 -12.19
CA THR A 303 20.41 -6.62 -11.99
C THR A 303 21.50 -6.41 -13.03
N SER A 304 21.74 -7.39 -13.95
CA SER A 304 22.70 -7.25 -15.05
C SER A 304 22.30 -8.10 -16.26
N TYR A 305 22.74 -7.66 -17.43
CA TYR A 305 22.56 -8.38 -18.71
C TYR A 305 23.19 -9.76 -18.67
N HIS A 306 24.38 -9.90 -18.06
CA HIS A 306 25.06 -11.17 -17.90
C HIS A 306 24.20 -12.19 -17.12
N LYS A 307 23.57 -11.79 -16.00
CA LYS A 307 22.67 -12.67 -15.24
C LYS A 307 21.46 -13.09 -16.04
N MET A 308 20.92 -12.22 -16.86
CA MET A 308 19.80 -12.53 -17.75
C MET A 308 20.20 -13.58 -18.79
N LEU A 309 21.30 -13.38 -19.51
CA LEU A 309 21.80 -14.32 -20.52
C LEU A 309 22.14 -15.69 -19.92
N LYS A 310 22.76 -15.72 -18.73
CA LYS A 310 23.03 -16.96 -18.02
C LYS A 310 21.75 -17.74 -17.69
N LYS A 311 20.63 -17.04 -17.46
CA LYS A 311 19.33 -17.65 -17.16
C LYS A 311 18.64 -18.16 -18.43
N SER A 312 18.64 -17.38 -19.53
CA SER A 312 18.02 -17.75 -20.79
C SER A 312 18.58 -16.93 -21.96
N ALA A 313 19.00 -17.61 -23.02
CA ALA A 313 19.42 -16.97 -24.27
C ALA A 313 18.26 -16.25 -24.99
N HIS A 314 16.99 -16.62 -24.70
CA HIS A 314 15.82 -15.95 -25.30
C HIS A 314 15.76 -14.46 -25.01
N TYR A 315 16.30 -14.01 -23.86
CA TYR A 315 16.27 -12.60 -23.47
C TYR A 315 16.99 -11.68 -24.47
N SER A 316 18.03 -12.20 -25.16
CA SER A 316 18.75 -11.42 -26.19
C SER A 316 17.97 -11.18 -27.49
N GLN A 317 16.80 -11.82 -27.65
CA GLN A 317 15.97 -11.61 -28.84
C GLN A 317 15.18 -10.29 -28.77
N PHE A 318 14.90 -9.77 -27.57
CA PHE A 318 14.15 -8.54 -27.39
C PHE A 318 14.98 -7.29 -27.77
N GLU A 319 14.37 -6.33 -28.49
CA GLU A 319 15.05 -5.09 -28.88
C GLU A 319 15.42 -4.24 -27.64
N ALA A 320 14.58 -4.19 -26.62
CA ALA A 320 14.91 -3.53 -25.37
C ALA A 320 16.18 -4.09 -24.71
N PHE A 321 16.48 -5.40 -24.90
CA PHE A 321 17.73 -6.00 -24.44
C PHE A 321 18.91 -5.54 -25.29
N LYS A 322 18.80 -5.58 -26.62
CA LYS A 322 19.86 -5.18 -27.57
C LYS A 322 20.21 -3.70 -27.44
N ASN A 323 19.18 -2.85 -27.24
CA ASN A 323 19.31 -1.40 -27.10
C ASN A 323 19.68 -0.96 -25.68
N LYS A 324 19.85 -1.93 -24.76
CA LYS A 324 20.13 -1.67 -23.33
C LYS A 324 19.06 -0.81 -22.63
N ASN A 325 17.80 -0.92 -23.03
CA ASN A 325 16.65 -0.23 -22.45
C ASN A 325 15.91 -1.10 -21.41
N ILE A 326 16.67 -1.66 -20.46
CA ILE A 326 16.13 -2.46 -19.35
C ILE A 326 16.40 -1.74 -18.04
N TYR A 327 15.33 -1.54 -17.24
CA TYR A 327 15.40 -0.89 -15.96
C TYR A 327 14.84 -1.76 -14.85
N SER A 328 15.63 -1.94 -13.80
CA SER A 328 15.32 -2.80 -12.64
C SER A 328 15.21 -1.97 -11.37
N PHE A 329 14.23 -2.29 -10.55
CA PHE A 329 14.14 -1.78 -9.18
C PHE A 329 14.91 -2.66 -8.19
N SER A 330 15.33 -3.84 -8.58
CA SER A 330 16.00 -4.81 -7.70
C SER A 330 17.46 -4.46 -7.40
N SER A 331 18.04 -3.49 -8.13
CA SER A 331 19.40 -2.99 -7.89
C SER A 331 19.47 -2.02 -6.70
N ASN A 332 18.35 -1.35 -6.36
CA ASN A 332 18.33 -0.38 -5.26
C ASN A 332 17.92 -1.06 -3.95
N LYS A 333 18.90 -1.26 -3.06
CA LYS A 333 18.75 -2.03 -1.83
C LYS A 333 19.19 -1.23 -0.61
N GLY A 334 18.52 -1.47 0.52
CA GLY A 334 18.99 -1.03 1.82
C GLY A 334 20.26 -1.75 2.28
N ALA A 335 20.80 -1.33 3.40
CA ALA A 335 22.10 -1.78 3.93
C ALA A 335 22.20 -3.31 4.17
N THR A 336 21.09 -3.99 4.39
CA THR A 336 20.99 -5.44 4.65
C THR A 336 20.42 -6.23 3.48
N GLY A 337 20.20 -5.59 2.32
CA GLY A 337 19.78 -6.26 1.09
C GLY A 337 18.27 -6.21 0.78
N GLY A 338 17.45 -5.62 1.65
CA GLY A 338 16.05 -5.34 1.36
C GLY A 338 15.91 -4.44 0.12
N VAL A 339 15.00 -4.76 -0.79
CA VAL A 339 14.75 -3.97 -2.00
C VAL A 339 13.88 -2.77 -1.66
N LEU A 340 14.41 -1.55 -1.89
CA LEU A 340 13.75 -0.29 -1.52
C LEU A 340 12.35 -0.15 -2.16
N TYR A 341 12.19 -0.62 -3.39
CA TYR A 341 10.91 -0.56 -4.11
C TYR A 341 9.79 -1.26 -3.34
N TYR A 342 10.02 -2.46 -2.83
CA TYR A 342 8.99 -3.21 -2.10
C TYR A 342 8.58 -2.54 -0.80
N GLU A 343 9.49 -1.82 -0.15
CA GLU A 343 9.19 -1.12 1.09
C GLU A 343 8.50 0.24 0.83
N LEU A 344 9.12 1.11 0.03
CA LEU A 344 8.75 2.52 -0.06
C LEU A 344 7.72 2.82 -1.17
N ALA A 345 7.74 2.10 -2.30
CA ALA A 345 6.90 2.44 -3.45
C ALA A 345 5.39 2.42 -3.15
N PRO A 346 4.84 1.53 -2.29
CA PRO A 346 3.42 1.59 -1.92
C PRO A 346 2.99 2.91 -1.29
N GLN A 347 3.88 3.57 -0.54
CA GLN A 347 3.60 4.86 0.11
C GLN A 347 4.03 6.09 -0.72
N ARG A 348 4.89 5.90 -1.74
CA ARG A 348 5.42 6.97 -2.58
C ARG A 348 5.24 6.67 -4.07
N PRO A 349 3.97 6.49 -4.53
CA PRO A 349 3.67 6.26 -5.94
C PRO A 349 4.06 7.44 -6.83
N ASP A 350 4.07 8.64 -6.28
CA ASP A 350 4.55 9.86 -6.96
C ASP A 350 6.01 9.74 -7.43
N LEU A 351 6.87 9.15 -6.60
CA LEU A 351 8.28 8.94 -6.95
C LEU A 351 8.45 7.82 -7.98
N VAL A 352 7.64 6.76 -7.89
CA VAL A 352 7.62 5.68 -8.90
C VAL A 352 7.24 6.24 -10.26
N LEU A 353 6.19 7.06 -10.32
CA LEU A 353 5.73 7.67 -11.55
C LEU A 353 6.79 8.62 -12.16
N LYS A 354 7.44 9.45 -11.33
CA LYS A 354 8.52 10.33 -11.78
C LYS A 354 9.72 9.54 -12.35
N ASP A 355 10.09 8.43 -11.70
CA ASP A 355 11.15 7.54 -12.22
C ASP A 355 10.79 6.99 -13.60
N LEU A 356 9.54 6.50 -13.77
CA LEU A 356 9.09 5.97 -15.07
C LEU A 356 9.00 7.03 -16.14
N ILE A 357 8.55 8.24 -15.83
CA ILE A 357 8.55 9.37 -16.77
C ILE A 357 9.98 9.68 -17.22
N ALA A 358 10.93 9.74 -16.29
CA ALA A 358 12.33 10.02 -16.64
C ALA A 358 12.98 8.90 -17.46
N ILE A 359 12.49 7.64 -17.32
CA ILE A 359 12.94 6.52 -18.17
C ILE A 359 12.35 6.62 -19.58
N LEU A 360 11.04 6.82 -19.66
CA LEU A 360 10.31 6.78 -20.93
C LEU A 360 10.44 8.08 -21.73
N HIS A 361 10.57 9.21 -21.04
CA HIS A 361 10.57 10.58 -21.57
C HIS A 361 11.64 11.43 -20.85
N PRO A 362 12.95 11.14 -21.05
CA PRO A 362 14.02 11.82 -20.33
C PRO A 362 14.06 13.33 -20.57
N GLU A 363 13.53 13.80 -21.71
CA GLU A 363 13.40 15.22 -22.04
C GLU A 363 12.47 15.99 -21.10
N LEU A 364 11.46 15.33 -20.50
CA LEU A 364 10.53 15.95 -19.56
C LEU A 364 11.14 16.13 -18.16
N LEU A 365 12.09 15.28 -17.78
CA LEU A 365 12.75 15.28 -16.47
C LEU A 365 14.28 15.12 -16.61
N PRO A 366 14.99 16.06 -17.30
CA PRO A 366 16.40 15.86 -17.68
C PRO A 366 17.37 15.75 -16.49
N ASN A 367 17.01 16.27 -15.33
CA ASN A 367 17.85 16.23 -14.11
C ASN A 367 17.27 15.31 -13.02
N HIS A 368 16.45 14.34 -13.41
CA HIS A 368 15.82 13.45 -12.44
C HIS A 368 16.84 12.52 -11.75
N SER A 369 16.73 12.45 -10.43
CA SER A 369 17.48 11.50 -9.61
C SER A 369 16.60 10.30 -9.29
N PHE A 370 16.93 9.15 -9.83
CA PHE A 370 16.14 7.94 -9.68
C PHE A 370 16.09 7.46 -8.23
N THR A 371 14.88 7.25 -7.73
CA THR A 371 14.63 6.70 -6.40
C THR A 371 14.64 5.17 -6.41
N PHE A 372 13.92 4.56 -7.34
CA PHE A 372 13.68 3.13 -7.36
C PHE A 372 14.41 2.40 -8.48
N PHE A 373 14.32 2.93 -9.70
CA PHE A 373 14.79 2.24 -10.89
C PHE A 373 16.25 2.58 -11.20
N ARG A 374 16.95 1.60 -11.75
CA ARG A 374 18.28 1.78 -12.33
C ARG A 374 18.34 1.01 -13.64
N ARG A 375 19.07 1.54 -14.62
CA ARG A 375 19.42 0.80 -15.83
C ARG A 375 20.20 -0.45 -15.41
N LEU A 376 19.99 -1.56 -16.13
CA LEU A 376 20.74 -2.78 -15.85
C LEU A 376 22.24 -2.56 -16.08
N ASP A 377 23.05 -3.18 -15.22
CA ASP A 377 24.50 -3.26 -15.40
C ASP A 377 24.84 -4.23 -16.56
N ASP A 378 26.00 -4.03 -17.19
CA ASP A 378 26.52 -4.87 -18.26
C ASP A 378 26.89 -6.30 -17.83
#